data_6d8d8e89818a2a8174428f9d4777eb66
#
_entry.id   6d8d8e89818a2a8174428f9d4777eb66
#
_cell.length_a   1.000
_cell.length_b   1.000
_cell.length_c   1.000
_cell.angle_alpha   90.00
_cell.angle_beta   90.00
_cell.angle_gamma   90.00
#
_symmetry.space_group_name_H-M   'P 1'
#
loop_
_entity.id
_entity.type
_entity.pdbx_description
1 polymer ?
#
loop_
_entity_poly.entity_id
_entity_poly.type
_entity_poly.pdbx_seq_one_letter_code
_entity_poly.pdbx_strand_id
1 'polypeptide(L)'
;TQTLWTPLAPLTLDWRGDVPIARDSGDIFFSTEDGLAESRYVFLEGNRLSERWRAQTTAQPFFIGEIGVGTGLNLCVTVAEWLTHRRPGATLHYVGLERAPFRPEDMRRALNYWPQLKPILNPLLARWPDPLPGCHRRYFPEWGLTLDLWWADATDALQDLASHGRAWIDAWYLDGFAPSREPGPWQQRLYDAMARLSQAKATFATFTAAGEVRRGLAKAGFEAHKRPGFGSKRDCLCGTINSARATAPAITPWDLNPAPRA
;
A
#
# COMPACT_ATOMS: atom_id res chain seq x y z
N THR A 1 3.28 -29.60 -21.62
CA THR A 1 4.11 -28.42 -21.29
C THR A 1 3.26 -27.56 -20.39
N GLN A 2 3.48 -27.66 -19.06
CA GLN A 2 2.85 -26.71 -18.13
C GLN A 2 3.42 -25.33 -18.46
N THR A 3 2.56 -24.41 -18.83
CA THR A 3 2.91 -22.98 -18.92
C THR A 3 3.31 -22.53 -17.53
N LEU A 4 4.55 -22.14 -17.32
CA LEU A 4 5.11 -21.63 -16.06
C LEU A 4 4.43 -20.33 -15.59
N TRP A 5 3.56 -19.73 -16.41
CA TRP A 5 2.91 -18.45 -16.16
C TRP A 5 1.41 -18.57 -16.43
N THR A 6 0.66 -18.91 -15.41
CA THR A 6 -0.80 -18.86 -15.47
C THR A 6 -1.24 -17.50 -14.95
N PRO A 7 -2.00 -16.71 -15.73
CA PRO A 7 -2.57 -15.46 -15.24
C PRO A 7 -3.44 -15.70 -14.00
N LEU A 8 -3.39 -14.76 -13.08
CA LEU A 8 -4.29 -14.77 -11.92
C LEU A 8 -5.73 -14.65 -12.39
N ALA A 9 -6.63 -15.36 -11.72
CA ALA A 9 -8.04 -15.24 -12.01
C ALA A 9 -8.49 -13.80 -11.74
N PRO A 10 -9.25 -13.18 -12.67
CA PRO A 10 -9.72 -11.82 -12.47
C PRO A 10 -10.68 -11.78 -11.28
N LEU A 11 -10.61 -10.68 -10.54
CA LEU A 11 -11.54 -10.41 -9.45
C LEU A 11 -12.97 -10.35 -9.98
N THR A 12 -13.89 -11.02 -9.31
CA THR A 12 -15.31 -10.99 -9.67
C THR A 12 -15.98 -9.86 -8.90
N LEU A 13 -16.49 -8.87 -9.64
CA LEU A 13 -17.07 -7.66 -9.09
C LEU A 13 -18.57 -7.58 -9.35
N ASP A 14 -19.29 -7.12 -8.33
CA ASP A 14 -20.59 -6.51 -8.45
C ASP A 14 -20.44 -4.99 -8.31
N TRP A 15 -21.43 -4.23 -8.75
CA TRP A 15 -21.35 -2.78 -8.80
C TRP A 15 -22.60 -2.13 -8.20
N ARG A 16 -22.40 -1.12 -7.36
CA ARG A 16 -23.44 -0.21 -6.90
C ARG A 16 -23.13 1.19 -7.45
N GLY A 17 -23.71 1.53 -8.59
CA GLY A 17 -23.24 2.67 -9.38
C GLY A 17 -21.80 2.42 -9.84
N ASP A 18 -20.88 3.29 -9.45
CA ASP A 18 -19.43 3.15 -9.74
C ASP A 18 -18.63 2.60 -8.54
N VAL A 19 -19.30 2.17 -7.47
CA VAL A 19 -18.64 1.53 -6.32
C VAL A 19 -18.50 0.04 -6.59
N PRO A 20 -17.28 -0.50 -6.68
CA PRO A 20 -17.05 -1.92 -6.84
C PRO A 20 -17.28 -2.66 -5.51
N ILE A 21 -17.84 -3.85 -5.61
CA ILE A 21 -18.13 -4.76 -4.50
C ILE A 21 -17.51 -6.10 -4.84
N ALA A 22 -16.68 -6.63 -3.96
CA ALA A 22 -16.17 -7.99 -4.13
C ALA A 22 -17.34 -8.98 -3.98
N ARG A 23 -17.64 -9.74 -5.03
CA ARG A 23 -18.79 -10.66 -5.04
C ARG A 23 -18.71 -11.70 -3.94
N ASP A 24 -17.53 -12.23 -3.70
CA ASP A 24 -17.33 -13.35 -2.77
C ASP A 24 -17.48 -12.94 -1.30
N SER A 25 -16.98 -11.73 -0.93
CA SER A 25 -17.03 -11.23 0.45
C SER A 25 -18.20 -10.26 0.70
N GLY A 26 -18.75 -9.66 -0.36
CA GLY A 26 -19.70 -8.56 -0.27
C GLY A 26 -19.09 -7.25 0.27
N ASP A 27 -17.77 -7.14 0.30
CA ASP A 27 -17.09 -5.94 0.79
C ASP A 27 -16.97 -4.88 -0.31
N ILE A 28 -17.03 -3.61 0.10
CA ILE A 28 -16.80 -2.45 -0.77
C ILE A 28 -15.33 -2.06 -0.72
N PHE A 29 -14.79 -1.60 -1.85
CA PHE A 29 -13.37 -1.23 -1.94
C PHE A 29 -13.05 0.17 -1.44
N PHE A 30 -14.04 1.03 -1.27
CA PHE A 30 -13.89 2.37 -0.68
C PHE A 30 -15.22 2.88 -0.14
N SER A 31 -15.16 3.88 0.74
CA SER A 31 -16.34 4.48 1.35
C SER A 31 -17.27 5.10 0.31
N THR A 32 -18.57 4.82 0.44
CA THR A 32 -19.61 5.45 -0.38
C THR A 32 -19.91 6.89 0.04
N GLU A 33 -19.44 7.33 1.20
CA GLU A 33 -19.57 8.73 1.65
C GLU A 33 -18.57 9.62 0.92
N ASP A 34 -17.26 9.35 1.07
CA ASP A 34 -16.17 9.98 0.33
C ASP A 34 -14.89 9.12 0.48
N GLY A 35 -14.67 8.20 -0.45
CA GLY A 35 -13.51 7.32 -0.41
C GLY A 35 -12.17 8.03 -0.56
N LEU A 36 -12.15 9.16 -1.33
CA LEU A 36 -10.93 9.95 -1.49
C LEU A 36 -10.54 10.65 -0.18
N ALA A 37 -11.50 11.29 0.47
CA ALA A 37 -11.26 11.95 1.75
C ALA A 37 -10.91 10.91 2.83
N GLU A 38 -11.56 9.73 2.84
CA GLU A 38 -11.19 8.64 3.74
C GLU A 38 -9.75 8.17 3.52
N SER A 39 -9.34 7.95 2.27
CA SER A 39 -7.97 7.55 1.93
C SER A 39 -6.95 8.54 2.46
N ARG A 40 -7.17 9.86 2.24
CA ARG A 40 -6.32 10.92 2.80
C ARG A 40 -6.26 10.85 4.31
N TYR A 41 -7.42 10.85 4.95
CA TYR A 41 -7.52 10.88 6.41
C TYR A 41 -6.86 9.67 7.05
N VAL A 42 -7.21 8.46 6.59
CA VAL A 42 -6.71 7.22 7.21
C VAL A 42 -5.23 7.04 6.91
N PHE A 43 -4.83 7.06 5.63
CA PHE A 43 -3.50 6.58 5.24
C PHE A 43 -2.46 7.68 5.20
N LEU A 44 -2.76 8.84 4.61
CA LEU A 44 -1.76 9.89 4.48
C LEU A 44 -1.57 10.66 5.79
N GLU A 45 -2.65 11.13 6.40
CA GLU A 45 -2.58 11.83 7.69
C GLU A 45 -2.20 10.86 8.82
N GLY A 46 -2.75 9.63 8.80
CA GLY A 46 -2.39 8.58 9.76
C GLY A 46 -0.89 8.30 9.82
N ASN A 47 -0.22 8.38 8.68
CA ASN A 47 1.24 8.25 8.55
C ASN A 47 2.00 9.60 8.55
N ARG A 48 1.30 10.74 8.66
CA ARG A 48 1.87 12.09 8.63
C ARG A 48 2.74 12.35 7.39
N LEU A 49 2.33 11.86 6.24
CA LEU A 49 3.20 11.79 5.05
C LEU A 49 3.57 13.16 4.52
N SER A 50 2.61 14.07 4.37
CA SER A 50 2.87 15.43 3.83
C SER A 50 3.90 16.19 4.67
N GLU A 51 3.87 16.04 5.99
CA GLU A 51 4.86 16.62 6.90
C GLU A 51 6.24 15.97 6.72
N ARG A 52 6.27 14.65 6.68
CA ARG A 52 7.51 13.87 6.54
C ARG A 52 8.21 14.14 5.21
N TRP A 53 7.47 14.27 4.12
CA TRP A 53 8.03 14.59 2.80
C TRP A 53 8.60 16.01 2.74
N ARG A 54 7.94 17.00 3.37
CA ARG A 54 8.49 18.36 3.48
C ARG A 54 9.77 18.39 4.32
N ALA A 55 9.87 17.56 5.32
CA ALA A 55 11.04 17.46 6.20
C ALA A 55 12.16 16.54 5.66
N GLN A 56 11.89 15.80 4.58
CA GLN A 56 12.87 14.87 4.00
C GLN A 56 14.12 15.62 3.53
N THR A 57 15.26 15.31 4.12
CA THR A 57 16.55 15.98 3.82
C THR A 57 17.52 15.11 3.06
N THR A 58 17.24 13.82 2.94
CA THR A 58 18.11 12.83 2.32
C THR A 58 17.78 12.62 0.85
N ALA A 59 18.79 12.24 0.06
CA ALA A 59 18.59 11.76 -1.31
C ALA A 59 18.02 10.33 -1.38
N GLN A 60 17.80 9.72 -0.22
CA GLN A 60 17.22 8.37 -0.15
C GLN A 60 15.72 8.40 -0.52
N PRO A 61 15.24 7.40 -1.27
CA PRO A 61 13.82 7.26 -1.51
C PRO A 61 13.01 7.17 -0.22
N PHE A 62 11.79 7.69 -0.24
CA PHE A 62 10.80 7.43 0.81
C PHE A 62 10.00 6.19 0.41
N PHE A 63 9.90 5.21 1.29
CA PHE A 63 9.29 3.93 0.99
C PHE A 63 7.92 3.77 1.64
N ILE A 64 6.91 3.44 0.82
CA ILE A 64 5.57 3.07 1.29
C ILE A 64 5.30 1.62 0.92
N GLY A 65 4.83 0.83 1.89
CA GLY A 65 4.29 -0.51 1.66
C GLY A 65 2.76 -0.51 1.84
N GLU A 66 2.02 -0.97 0.85
CA GLU A 66 0.56 -1.12 0.91
C GLU A 66 0.16 -2.58 0.81
N ILE A 67 -0.69 -3.01 1.72
CA ILE A 67 -1.32 -4.33 1.72
C ILE A 67 -2.76 -4.17 1.24
N GLY A 68 -3.05 -4.75 0.06
CA GLY A 68 -4.34 -4.58 -0.60
C GLY A 68 -4.40 -3.31 -1.46
N VAL A 69 -3.87 -3.37 -2.68
CA VAL A 69 -3.89 -2.23 -3.63
C VAL A 69 -5.32 -1.94 -4.11
N GLY A 70 -6.13 -2.98 -4.25
CA GLY A 70 -7.53 -2.87 -4.66
C GLY A 70 -7.70 -2.04 -5.94
N THR A 71 -8.54 -1.00 -5.88
CA THR A 71 -8.81 -0.10 -7.00
C THR A 71 -7.63 0.82 -7.36
N GLY A 72 -6.57 0.88 -6.54
CA GLY A 72 -5.47 1.83 -6.68
C GLY A 72 -5.80 3.25 -6.20
N LEU A 73 -6.90 3.43 -5.45
CA LEU A 73 -7.29 4.75 -4.93
C LEU A 73 -6.20 5.34 -4.03
N ASN A 74 -5.71 4.56 -3.05
CA ASN A 74 -4.64 5.02 -2.15
C ASN A 74 -3.36 5.39 -2.90
N LEU A 75 -2.97 4.61 -3.90
CA LEU A 75 -1.84 4.92 -4.76
C LEU A 75 -2.04 6.25 -5.50
N CYS A 76 -3.21 6.45 -6.14
CA CYS A 76 -3.50 7.70 -6.86
C CYS A 76 -3.50 8.91 -5.93
N VAL A 77 -4.12 8.81 -4.76
CA VAL A 77 -4.16 9.88 -3.74
C VAL A 77 -2.76 10.16 -3.20
N THR A 78 -1.98 9.12 -2.95
CA THR A 78 -0.59 9.24 -2.48
C THR A 78 0.28 9.97 -3.49
N VAL A 79 0.19 9.61 -4.78
CA VAL A 79 0.98 10.28 -5.84
C VAL A 79 0.57 11.74 -5.98
N ALA A 80 -0.73 12.05 -5.94
CA ALA A 80 -1.21 13.43 -6.01
C ALA A 80 -0.65 14.29 -4.85
N GLU A 81 -0.70 13.78 -3.62
CA GLU A 81 -0.16 14.47 -2.45
C GLU A 81 1.38 14.53 -2.46
N TRP A 82 2.04 13.46 -2.91
CA TRP A 82 3.49 13.44 -3.10
C TRP A 82 3.96 14.55 -4.03
N LEU A 83 3.33 14.72 -5.18
CA LEU A 83 3.67 15.76 -6.15
C LEU A 83 3.48 17.18 -5.58
N THR A 84 2.55 17.35 -4.65
CA THR A 84 2.29 18.62 -3.98
C THR A 84 3.34 18.93 -2.90
N HIS A 85 3.86 17.93 -2.22
CA HIS A 85 4.64 18.09 -0.98
C HIS A 85 6.08 17.63 -1.07
N ARG A 86 6.48 16.93 -2.14
CA ARG A 86 7.85 16.46 -2.31
C ARG A 86 8.83 17.63 -2.47
N ARG A 87 10.03 17.43 -2.00
CA ARG A 87 11.13 18.34 -2.30
C ARG A 87 11.69 18.08 -3.71
N PRO A 88 12.30 19.09 -4.36
CA PRO A 88 13.01 18.87 -5.62
C PRO A 88 14.06 17.75 -5.48
N GLY A 89 14.06 16.82 -6.42
CA GLY A 89 14.99 15.67 -6.43
C GLY A 89 14.62 14.53 -5.48
N ALA A 90 13.61 14.69 -4.61
CA ALA A 90 13.14 13.59 -3.78
C ALA A 90 12.44 12.51 -4.62
N THR A 91 12.59 11.26 -4.19
CA THR A 91 11.97 10.09 -4.85
C THR A 91 11.11 9.31 -3.89
N LEU A 92 10.05 8.73 -4.42
CA LEU A 92 9.12 7.85 -3.73
C LEU A 92 9.25 6.43 -4.31
N HIS A 93 9.33 5.45 -3.45
CA HIS A 93 9.20 4.06 -3.84
C HIS A 93 7.94 3.47 -3.20
N TYR A 94 6.98 3.14 -4.02
CA TYR A 94 5.71 2.57 -3.58
C TYR A 94 5.67 1.07 -3.89
N VAL A 95 5.40 0.26 -2.89
CA VAL A 95 5.31 -1.19 -2.97
C VAL A 95 3.90 -1.62 -2.61
N GLY A 96 3.14 -2.00 -3.60
CA GLY A 96 1.78 -2.48 -3.43
C GLY A 96 1.70 -4.01 -3.56
N LEU A 97 1.01 -4.65 -2.62
CA LEU A 97 0.78 -6.09 -2.63
C LEU A 97 -0.71 -6.37 -2.86
N GLU A 98 -1.02 -7.19 -3.86
CA GLU A 98 -2.39 -7.55 -4.21
C GLU A 98 -2.43 -8.96 -4.79
N ARG A 99 -3.32 -9.79 -4.26
CA ARG A 99 -3.46 -11.18 -4.75
C ARG A 99 -4.42 -11.32 -5.93
N ALA A 100 -5.35 -10.36 -6.07
CA ALA A 100 -6.39 -10.37 -7.10
C ALA A 100 -6.47 -8.98 -7.76
N PRO A 101 -5.51 -8.64 -8.66
CA PRO A 101 -5.41 -7.30 -9.21
C PRO A 101 -6.64 -6.93 -10.05
N PHE A 102 -7.06 -5.69 -9.89
CA PHE A 102 -8.11 -5.10 -10.72
C PHE A 102 -7.68 -5.00 -12.18
N ARG A 103 -8.63 -5.16 -13.06
CA ARG A 103 -8.44 -4.83 -14.47
C ARG A 103 -8.39 -3.31 -14.67
N PRO A 104 -7.62 -2.80 -15.64
CA PRO A 104 -7.55 -1.36 -15.92
C PRO A 104 -8.92 -0.71 -16.18
N GLU A 105 -9.82 -1.42 -16.85
CA GLU A 105 -11.18 -0.93 -17.12
C GLU A 105 -12.02 -0.78 -15.84
N ASP A 106 -11.90 -1.71 -14.91
CA ASP A 106 -12.61 -1.68 -13.62
C ASP A 106 -12.06 -0.57 -12.72
N MET A 107 -10.73 -0.39 -12.68
CA MET A 107 -10.10 0.72 -11.99
C MET A 107 -10.56 2.06 -12.57
N ARG A 108 -10.58 2.19 -13.90
CA ARG A 108 -11.05 3.41 -14.57
C ARG A 108 -12.49 3.72 -14.21
N ARG A 109 -13.38 2.72 -14.19
CA ARG A 109 -14.76 2.89 -13.77
C ARG A 109 -14.85 3.33 -12.31
N ALA A 110 -14.21 2.61 -11.39
CA ALA A 110 -14.24 2.88 -9.96
C ALA A 110 -13.73 4.29 -9.62
N LEU A 111 -12.62 4.72 -10.24
CA LEU A 111 -11.98 5.99 -9.93
C LEU A 111 -12.47 7.17 -10.78
N ASN A 112 -13.35 6.94 -11.77
CA ASN A 112 -13.95 8.02 -12.56
C ASN A 112 -14.82 8.98 -11.73
N TYR A 113 -15.23 8.55 -10.54
CA TYR A 113 -15.93 9.37 -9.55
C TYR A 113 -15.11 10.61 -9.12
N TRP A 114 -13.78 10.53 -9.20
CA TRP A 114 -12.86 11.61 -8.82
C TRP A 114 -12.06 12.13 -10.02
N PRO A 115 -12.62 13.06 -10.83
CA PRO A 115 -11.96 13.57 -12.04
C PRO A 115 -10.57 14.17 -11.79
N GLN A 116 -10.34 14.71 -10.59
CA GLN A 116 -9.04 15.26 -10.18
C GLN A 116 -7.92 14.22 -10.11
N LEU A 117 -8.23 12.93 -10.03
CA LEU A 117 -7.23 11.84 -10.07
C LEU A 117 -6.83 11.43 -11.49
N LYS A 118 -7.56 11.85 -12.54
CA LYS A 118 -7.28 11.46 -13.94
C LYS A 118 -5.83 11.74 -14.39
N PRO A 119 -5.19 12.85 -14.00
CA PRO A 119 -3.78 13.10 -14.37
C PRO A 119 -2.80 12.05 -13.83
N ILE A 120 -3.15 11.38 -12.73
CA ILE A 120 -2.37 10.28 -12.13
C ILE A 120 -2.86 8.94 -12.68
N LEU A 121 -4.17 8.71 -12.68
CA LEU A 121 -4.78 7.45 -13.04
C LEU A 121 -4.46 7.04 -14.49
N ASN A 122 -4.58 7.95 -15.45
CA ASN A 122 -4.39 7.62 -16.86
C ASN A 122 -2.97 7.12 -17.19
N PRO A 123 -1.88 7.77 -16.76
CA PRO A 123 -0.53 7.24 -16.94
C PRO A 123 -0.28 5.92 -16.19
N LEU A 124 -0.89 5.73 -15.00
CA LEU A 124 -0.81 4.46 -14.27
C LEU A 124 -1.46 3.33 -15.07
N LEU A 125 -2.68 3.53 -15.55
CA LEU A 125 -3.41 2.52 -16.33
C LEU A 125 -2.71 2.19 -17.65
N ALA A 126 -2.09 3.17 -18.28
CA ALA A 126 -1.31 2.95 -19.52
C ALA A 126 -0.09 2.03 -19.33
N ARG A 127 0.36 1.89 -18.08
CA ARG A 127 1.52 1.05 -17.69
C ARG A 127 1.13 -0.03 -16.68
N TRP A 128 -0.18 -0.26 -16.47
CA TRP A 128 -0.63 -1.27 -15.51
C TRP A 128 -0.17 -2.66 -15.96
N PRO A 129 0.41 -3.47 -15.07
CA PRO A 129 0.91 -4.78 -15.48
C PRO A 129 -0.21 -5.78 -15.71
N ASP A 130 0.08 -6.75 -16.58
CA ASP A 130 -0.78 -7.92 -16.75
C ASP A 130 -0.91 -8.68 -15.42
N PRO A 131 -2.01 -9.43 -15.22
CA PRO A 131 -2.28 -10.16 -13.99
C PRO A 131 -1.46 -11.46 -13.88
N LEU A 132 -0.14 -11.35 -14.02
CA LEU A 132 0.79 -12.47 -13.86
C LEU A 132 1.39 -12.46 -12.45
N PRO A 133 1.52 -13.61 -11.78
CA PRO A 133 2.15 -13.66 -10.46
C PRO A 133 3.57 -13.09 -10.47
N GLY A 134 3.94 -12.39 -9.42
CA GLY A 134 5.29 -11.85 -9.23
C GLY A 134 5.34 -10.34 -9.05
N CYS A 135 6.55 -9.78 -9.09
CA CYS A 135 6.82 -8.36 -8.93
C CYS A 135 6.88 -7.65 -10.27
N HIS A 136 6.13 -6.57 -10.41
CA HIS A 136 6.02 -5.75 -11.60
C HIS A 136 6.49 -4.33 -11.32
N ARG A 137 7.73 -4.01 -11.69
CA ARG A 137 8.28 -2.67 -11.53
C ARG A 137 7.84 -1.74 -12.66
N ARG A 138 7.41 -0.53 -12.28
CA ARG A 138 7.14 0.60 -13.18
C ARG A 138 7.85 1.84 -12.67
N TYR A 139 8.35 2.64 -13.59
CA TYR A 139 9.03 3.88 -13.26
C TYR A 139 8.34 5.07 -13.91
N PHE A 140 8.10 6.11 -13.11
CA PHE A 140 7.46 7.36 -13.50
C PHE A 140 8.41 8.51 -13.17
N PRO A 141 9.38 8.83 -14.06
CA PRO A 141 10.42 9.83 -13.79
C PRO A 141 9.85 11.20 -13.51
N GLU A 142 8.78 11.58 -14.20
CA GLU A 142 8.06 12.83 -14.02
C GLU A 142 7.50 13.01 -12.60
N TRP A 143 7.22 11.93 -11.91
CA TRP A 143 6.77 11.91 -10.52
C TRP A 143 7.88 11.60 -9.52
N GLY A 144 9.07 11.21 -9.99
CA GLY A 144 10.11 10.66 -9.14
C GLY A 144 9.64 9.39 -8.43
N LEU A 145 8.78 8.59 -9.08
CA LEU A 145 8.14 7.41 -8.49
C LEU A 145 8.71 6.13 -9.11
N THR A 146 9.15 5.22 -8.24
CA THR A 146 9.29 3.80 -8.53
C THR A 146 8.09 3.07 -7.91
N LEU A 147 7.36 2.29 -8.71
CA LEU A 147 6.21 1.52 -8.31
C LEU A 147 6.51 0.03 -8.50
N ASP A 148 6.48 -0.74 -7.42
CA ASP A 148 6.53 -2.20 -7.43
C ASP A 148 5.16 -2.75 -7.06
N LEU A 149 4.53 -3.44 -7.98
CA LEU A 149 3.27 -4.14 -7.75
C LEU A 149 3.54 -5.64 -7.64
N TRP A 150 3.27 -6.20 -6.48
CA TRP A 150 3.39 -7.62 -6.21
C TRP A 150 2.04 -8.29 -6.35
N TRP A 151 1.87 -9.04 -7.43
CA TRP A 151 0.70 -9.90 -7.62
C TRP A 151 0.93 -11.23 -6.89
N ALA A 152 0.67 -11.23 -5.58
CA ALA A 152 0.94 -12.35 -4.69
C ALA A 152 0.12 -12.23 -3.40
N ASP A 153 0.06 -13.31 -2.62
CA ASP A 153 -0.35 -13.22 -1.21
C ASP A 153 0.61 -12.30 -0.46
N ALA A 154 0.05 -11.33 0.25
CA ALA A 154 0.84 -10.30 0.91
C ALA A 154 1.76 -10.89 2.01
N THR A 155 1.27 -11.90 2.74
CA THR A 155 2.06 -12.53 3.80
C THR A 155 3.25 -13.26 3.24
N ASP A 156 3.04 -14.05 2.20
CA ASP A 156 4.10 -14.82 1.56
C ASP A 156 5.15 -13.91 0.92
N ALA A 157 4.71 -12.87 0.18
CA ALA A 157 5.60 -11.89 -0.42
C ALA A 157 6.42 -11.12 0.62
N LEU A 158 5.79 -10.65 1.71
CA LEU A 158 6.52 -9.94 2.76
C LEU A 158 7.46 -10.85 3.55
N GLN A 159 7.13 -12.13 3.75
CA GLN A 159 8.04 -13.09 4.37
C GLN A 159 9.27 -13.35 3.50
N ASP A 160 9.10 -13.48 2.19
CA ASP A 160 10.20 -13.61 1.24
C ASP A 160 11.10 -12.37 1.30
N LEU A 161 10.53 -11.17 1.16
CA LEU A 161 11.27 -9.91 1.28
C LEU A 161 11.99 -9.77 2.62
N ALA A 162 11.35 -10.15 3.71
CA ALA A 162 11.94 -10.10 5.06
C ALA A 162 13.05 -11.13 5.28
N SER A 163 13.10 -12.20 4.50
CA SER A 163 14.16 -13.20 4.57
C SER A 163 15.53 -12.64 4.17
N HIS A 164 15.54 -11.58 3.36
CA HIS A 164 16.76 -10.88 2.95
C HIS A 164 17.37 -9.96 4.01
N GLY A 165 16.76 -9.88 5.21
CA GLY A 165 17.37 -9.32 6.41
C GLY A 165 17.51 -7.79 6.44
N ARG A 166 16.67 -7.04 5.70
CA ARG A 166 16.82 -5.58 5.56
C ARG A 166 15.52 -4.84 5.86
N ALA A 167 15.63 -3.73 6.60
CA ALA A 167 14.54 -2.80 6.90
C ALA A 167 14.60 -1.60 5.94
N TRP A 168 13.52 -1.30 5.24
CA TRP A 168 13.49 -0.24 4.23
C TRP A 168 12.16 0.50 4.10
N ILE A 169 11.07 0.00 4.69
CA ILE A 169 9.76 0.67 4.64
C ILE A 169 9.68 1.78 5.68
N ASP A 170 9.27 2.97 5.26
CA ASP A 170 9.03 4.15 6.09
C ASP A 170 7.59 4.26 6.57
N ALA A 171 6.62 3.83 5.76
CA ALA A 171 5.21 3.90 6.09
C ALA A 171 4.43 2.71 5.52
N TRP A 172 3.50 2.20 6.32
CA TRP A 172 2.62 1.10 5.93
C TRP A 172 1.17 1.56 5.79
N TYR A 173 0.54 1.13 4.72
CA TYR A 173 -0.91 1.12 4.55
C TYR A 173 -1.39 -0.31 4.73
N LEU A 174 -2.13 -0.56 5.81
CA LEU A 174 -2.82 -1.83 5.99
C LEU A 174 -4.24 -1.64 5.49
N ASP A 175 -4.40 -1.85 4.20
CA ASP A 175 -5.67 -1.85 3.52
C ASP A 175 -5.97 -3.27 3.04
N GLY A 176 -7.23 -3.58 2.91
CA GLY A 176 -7.71 -4.91 2.59
C GLY A 176 -9.12 -5.09 3.14
N PHE A 177 -9.74 -6.21 2.89
CA PHE A 177 -11.07 -6.46 3.43
C PHE A 177 -11.08 -6.54 4.95
N ALA A 178 -12.22 -6.20 5.55
CA ALA A 178 -12.35 -6.21 7.01
C ALA A 178 -11.92 -7.57 7.59
N PRO A 179 -11.16 -7.60 8.72
CA PRO A 179 -10.67 -8.86 9.32
C PRO A 179 -11.77 -9.88 9.60
N SER A 180 -12.99 -9.42 9.89
CA SER A 180 -14.17 -10.27 10.10
C SER A 180 -14.67 -10.95 8.83
N ARG A 181 -14.32 -10.45 7.64
CA ARG A 181 -14.73 -10.99 6.34
C ARG A 181 -13.62 -11.78 5.66
N GLU A 182 -12.40 -11.34 5.83
CA GLU A 182 -11.21 -12.00 5.30
C GLU A 182 -10.08 -12.03 6.34
N PRO A 183 -10.08 -13.01 7.24
CA PRO A 183 -9.05 -13.10 8.30
C PRO A 183 -7.66 -13.49 7.77
N GLY A 184 -7.56 -14.00 6.54
CA GLY A 184 -6.32 -14.52 5.97
C GLY A 184 -5.12 -13.57 6.05
N PRO A 185 -5.20 -12.31 5.56
CA PRO A 185 -4.09 -11.37 5.62
C PRO A 185 -3.76 -10.86 7.03
N TRP A 186 -4.73 -10.87 7.97
CA TRP A 186 -4.61 -10.28 9.30
C TRP A 186 -3.98 -11.22 10.33
N GLN A 187 -2.92 -11.95 9.92
CA GLN A 187 -2.24 -12.93 10.77
C GLN A 187 -0.95 -12.36 11.37
N GLN A 188 -0.51 -12.95 12.51
CA GLN A 188 0.70 -12.51 13.21
C GLN A 188 1.93 -12.53 12.30
N ARG A 189 2.07 -13.52 11.42
CA ARG A 189 3.20 -13.63 10.48
C ARG A 189 3.31 -12.46 9.51
N LEU A 190 2.17 -11.83 9.12
CA LEU A 190 2.18 -10.60 8.34
C LEU A 190 2.80 -9.45 9.15
N TYR A 191 2.31 -9.23 10.37
CA TYR A 191 2.79 -8.14 11.23
C TYR A 191 4.27 -8.32 11.60
N ASP A 192 4.71 -9.55 11.82
CA ASP A 192 6.12 -9.87 12.10
C ASP A 192 7.00 -9.59 10.88
N ALA A 193 6.54 -9.87 9.66
CA ALA A 193 7.26 -9.53 8.42
C ALA A 193 7.30 -8.01 8.21
N MET A 194 6.19 -7.31 8.42
CA MET A 194 6.15 -5.84 8.38
C MET A 194 7.16 -5.24 9.36
N ALA A 195 7.20 -5.75 10.60
CA ALA A 195 8.14 -5.23 11.61
C ALA A 195 9.60 -5.40 11.19
N ARG A 196 9.96 -6.55 10.58
CA ARG A 196 11.32 -6.78 10.06
C ARG A 196 11.69 -5.87 8.89
N LEU A 197 10.72 -5.52 8.05
CA LEU A 197 10.92 -4.63 6.90
C LEU A 197 10.85 -3.15 7.26
N SER A 198 10.39 -2.81 8.47
CA SER A 198 10.21 -1.43 8.92
C SER A 198 11.51 -0.77 9.31
N GLN A 199 11.78 0.40 8.76
CA GLN A 199 12.85 1.26 9.24
C GLN A 199 12.57 1.78 10.66
N ALA A 200 13.61 2.28 11.32
CA ALA A 200 13.44 2.99 12.58
C ALA A 200 12.45 4.16 12.41
N LYS A 201 11.44 4.24 13.29
CA LYS A 201 10.36 5.23 13.24
C LYS A 201 9.38 5.04 12.06
N ALA A 202 9.40 3.88 11.39
CA ALA A 202 8.37 3.57 10.41
C ALA A 202 6.97 3.65 11.05
N THR A 203 6.01 4.14 10.28
CA THR A 203 4.63 4.32 10.73
C THR A 203 3.70 3.32 10.04
N PHE A 204 2.51 3.16 10.57
CA PHE A 204 1.44 2.45 9.90
C PHE A 204 0.11 3.16 10.10
N ALA A 205 -0.83 2.93 9.20
CA ALA A 205 -2.21 3.34 9.33
C ALA A 205 -3.15 2.28 8.72
N THR A 206 -4.34 2.15 9.29
CA THR A 206 -5.40 1.25 8.80
C THR A 206 -6.77 1.79 9.18
N PHE A 207 -7.75 1.52 8.33
CA PHE A 207 -9.15 1.92 8.57
C PHE A 207 -9.81 1.14 9.70
N THR A 208 -9.29 -0.02 10.09
CA THR A 208 -9.88 -0.88 11.13
C THR A 208 -9.33 -0.55 12.51
N ALA A 209 -10.19 -0.67 13.53
CA ALA A 209 -9.81 -0.61 14.95
C ALA A 209 -10.02 -1.95 15.67
N ALA A 210 -10.11 -3.06 14.93
CA ALA A 210 -10.31 -4.39 15.47
C ALA A 210 -9.25 -4.72 16.54
N GLY A 211 -9.70 -5.24 17.68
CA GLY A 211 -8.83 -5.53 18.82
C GLY A 211 -7.75 -6.56 18.51
N GLU A 212 -8.04 -7.52 17.64
CA GLU A 212 -7.09 -8.53 17.16
C GLU A 212 -5.96 -7.90 16.34
N VAL A 213 -6.27 -6.98 15.42
CA VAL A 213 -5.29 -6.25 14.62
C VAL A 213 -4.37 -5.44 15.53
N ARG A 214 -4.95 -4.68 16.47
CA ARG A 214 -4.18 -3.90 17.45
C ARG A 214 -3.24 -4.76 18.27
N ARG A 215 -3.73 -5.91 18.78
CA ARG A 215 -2.90 -6.84 19.57
C ARG A 215 -1.80 -7.50 18.73
N GLY A 216 -2.11 -7.88 17.47
CA GLY A 216 -1.14 -8.46 16.56
C GLY A 216 0.00 -7.50 16.23
N LEU A 217 -0.33 -6.25 15.90
CA LEU A 217 0.65 -5.18 15.67
C LEU A 217 1.50 -4.91 16.93
N ALA A 218 0.88 -4.82 18.10
CA ALA A 218 1.60 -4.63 19.35
C ALA A 218 2.58 -5.77 19.64
N LYS A 219 2.18 -7.03 19.40
CA LYS A 219 3.04 -8.21 19.55
C LYS A 219 4.22 -8.17 18.58
N ALA A 220 4.04 -7.65 17.38
CA ALA A 220 5.10 -7.47 16.39
C ALA A 220 6.04 -6.30 16.74
N GLY A 221 5.68 -5.42 17.68
CA GLY A 221 6.50 -4.32 18.15
C GLY A 221 6.05 -2.94 17.66
N PHE A 222 4.84 -2.82 17.12
CA PHE A 222 4.25 -1.52 16.81
C PHE A 222 3.50 -0.94 18.02
N GLU A 223 3.64 0.35 18.24
CA GLU A 223 2.81 1.11 19.18
C GLU A 223 1.56 1.60 18.43
N ALA A 224 0.43 0.94 18.67
CA ALA A 224 -0.82 1.21 17.98
C ALA A 224 -1.75 2.11 18.80
N HIS A 225 -2.16 3.22 18.22
CA HIS A 225 -3.07 4.19 18.81
C HIS A 225 -4.39 4.25 18.03
N LYS A 226 -5.48 4.39 18.77
CA LYS A 226 -6.78 4.70 18.19
C LYS A 226 -6.86 6.19 17.87
N ARG A 227 -7.46 6.51 16.74
CA ARG A 227 -7.91 7.86 16.38
C ARG A 227 -9.36 7.78 15.89
N PRO A 228 -10.11 8.90 15.89
CA PRO A 228 -11.45 8.92 15.32
C PRO A 228 -11.46 8.31 13.91
N GLY A 229 -12.45 7.52 13.58
CA GLY A 229 -12.65 6.99 12.25
C GLY A 229 -13.16 8.06 11.29
N PHE A 230 -13.17 7.74 10.00
CA PHE A 230 -13.73 8.63 8.99
C PHE A 230 -15.24 8.40 8.82
N GLY A 231 -16.00 9.47 8.63
CA GLY A 231 -17.46 9.42 8.43
C GLY A 231 -18.17 8.73 9.60
N SER A 232 -18.93 7.70 9.31
CA SER A 232 -19.68 6.91 10.30
C SER A 232 -18.84 5.90 11.09
N LYS A 233 -17.57 5.69 10.70
CA LYS A 233 -16.67 4.76 11.41
C LYS A 233 -16.22 5.36 12.74
N ARG A 234 -16.36 4.57 13.83
CA ARG A 234 -16.03 5.05 15.18
C ARG A 234 -14.55 5.31 15.39
N ASP A 235 -13.71 4.38 15.01
CA ASP A 235 -12.26 4.42 15.24
C ASP A 235 -11.49 3.83 14.05
N CYS A 236 -10.26 4.30 13.83
CA CYS A 236 -9.24 3.69 13.02
C CYS A 236 -7.94 3.58 13.83
N LEU A 237 -6.92 2.88 13.33
CA LEU A 237 -5.62 2.76 13.99
C LEU A 237 -4.52 3.43 13.18
N CYS A 238 -3.59 4.05 13.89
CA CYS A 238 -2.27 4.41 13.38
C CYS A 238 -1.22 4.17 14.46
N GLY A 239 0.05 4.23 14.09
CA GLY A 239 1.12 4.05 15.05
C GLY A 239 2.51 4.01 14.43
N THR A 240 3.48 3.65 15.26
CA THR A 240 4.90 3.58 14.88
C THR A 240 5.50 2.28 15.34
N ILE A 241 6.57 1.85 14.67
CA ILE A 241 7.38 0.74 15.19
C ILE A 241 8.23 1.22 16.37
N ASN A 242 8.34 0.39 17.40
CA ASN A 242 9.24 0.65 18.51
C ASN A 242 10.70 0.53 18.01
N SER A 243 11.46 1.61 18.14
CA SER A 243 12.84 1.72 17.64
C SER A 243 13.80 0.67 18.21
N ALA A 244 13.50 0.08 19.36
CA ALA A 244 14.32 -0.99 19.95
C ALA A 244 14.29 -2.30 19.13
N ARG A 245 13.36 -2.47 18.21
CA ARG A 245 13.23 -3.65 17.31
C ARG A 245 13.57 -3.35 15.85
N ALA A 246 13.79 -2.10 15.49
CA ALA A 246 14.21 -1.75 14.13
C ALA A 246 15.62 -2.29 13.89
N THR A 247 15.75 -3.26 13.02
CA THR A 247 17.06 -3.75 12.58
C THR A 247 17.79 -2.68 11.76
N ALA A 248 19.12 -2.70 11.79
CA ALA A 248 20.01 -1.69 11.22
C ALA A 248 19.67 -1.26 9.78
N PRO A 249 20.01 -0.01 9.40
CA PRO A 249 19.74 0.53 8.07
C PRO A 249 20.41 -0.30 6.99
N ALA A 250 19.72 -0.49 5.90
CA ALA A 250 20.19 -1.32 4.84
C ALA A 250 19.92 -0.76 3.47
N ILE A 251 20.82 -1.08 2.59
CA ILE A 251 20.67 -1.04 1.14
C ILE A 251 19.44 -1.87 0.76
N THR A 252 18.53 -1.35 -0.03
CA THR A 252 17.36 -2.11 -0.46
C THR A 252 17.79 -3.26 -1.38
N PRO A 253 17.02 -4.35 -1.52
CA PRO A 253 17.32 -5.40 -2.48
C PRO A 253 17.49 -4.88 -3.92
N TRP A 254 16.95 -3.72 -4.23
CA TRP A 254 17.01 -3.06 -5.53
C TRP A 254 18.28 -2.24 -5.76
N ASP A 255 19.03 -1.90 -4.70
CA ASP A 255 20.35 -1.25 -4.81
C ASP A 255 21.42 -2.21 -5.37
N LEU A 256 21.12 -3.49 -5.37
CA LEU A 256 22.00 -4.54 -5.91
C LEU A 256 21.93 -4.69 -7.42
N ASN A 257 21.07 -3.96 -8.10
CA ASN A 257 20.94 -3.98 -9.54
C ASN A 257 21.25 -2.58 -10.09
N PRO A 258 22.52 -2.22 -10.27
CA PRO A 258 22.87 -0.96 -10.93
C PRO A 258 22.21 -0.95 -12.31
N ALA A 259 21.59 0.18 -12.66
CA ALA A 259 21.06 0.39 -13.99
C ALA A 259 22.13 -0.01 -15.03
N PRO A 260 21.78 -0.68 -16.12
CA PRO A 260 22.75 -1.01 -17.14
C PRO A 260 23.48 0.28 -17.55
N ARG A 261 24.78 0.27 -17.42
CA ARG A 261 25.62 1.37 -17.89
C ARG A 261 25.42 1.48 -19.39
N ALA A 262 24.95 2.65 -19.83
CA ALA A 262 24.81 2.97 -21.25
C ALA A 262 26.12 2.83 -22.00
#